data_2f0e1c1c5a6a7cebf9a1a051bbe44dfe
#
_entry.id   2f0e1c1c5a6a7cebf9a1a051bbe44dfe
#
_cell.length_a   1.000
_cell.length_b   1.000
_cell.length_c   1.000
_cell.angle_alpha   90.00
_cell.angle_beta   90.00
_cell.angle_gamma   90.00
#
_symmetry.space_group_name_H-M   'P 1'
#
loop_
_entity.id
_entity.type
_entity.pdbx_description
1 polymer ?
#
loop_
_entity_poly.entity_id
_entity_poly.type
_entity_poly.pdbx_seq_one_letter_code
_entity_poly.pdbx_strand_id
1 'polypeptide(L)'
;DDLDAGAHDGDAPAKGLKGHLTALAHGRVTTGALKIAVIGSGALVGGGLLARDRSAAAGGRALATSAIDAASSAVVIASWANLLNLLDLRPGRALKTASIVSAPLLATPGRDGEPTRMLAAGTLGVSLMALPEDLLENTMLGDTGANAVGALLGTALACHPHAVVRAGAALSGVSLILASEKVSFSRVISQTPVLAALDGLGR
;
A
#
# COMPACT_ATOMS: atom_id res chain seq x y z
N ASP A 1 -17.68 2.56 3.34
CA ASP A 1 -17.89 1.59 2.25
C ASP A 1 -19.26 1.70 1.58
N ASP A 2 -20.16 2.47 2.12
CA ASP A 2 -21.57 2.44 1.75
C ASP A 2 -22.08 3.72 1.06
N LEU A 3 -21.19 4.55 0.60
CA LEU A 3 -21.57 5.60 -0.33
C LEU A 3 -21.60 5.02 -1.74
N ASP A 4 -22.68 4.28 -1.97
CA ASP A 4 -23.18 3.91 -3.28
C ASP A 4 -22.22 3.14 -4.21
N ALA A 5 -22.32 1.84 -4.19
CA ALA A 5 -21.73 0.95 -5.19
C ALA A 5 -22.27 1.17 -6.63
N GLY A 6 -22.83 2.34 -6.95
CA GLY A 6 -23.39 2.66 -8.27
C GLY A 6 -24.75 2.02 -8.53
N ALA A 7 -25.51 1.69 -7.48
CA ALA A 7 -26.80 1.00 -7.61
C ALA A 7 -27.98 1.91 -7.98
N HIS A 8 -27.77 3.23 -8.12
CA HIS A 8 -28.87 4.15 -8.33
C HIS A 8 -29.37 4.29 -9.79
N ASP A 9 -28.59 3.80 -10.78
CA ASP A 9 -28.96 4.01 -12.19
C ASP A 9 -29.19 2.74 -13.03
N GLY A 10 -29.33 1.57 -12.40
CA GLY A 10 -29.62 0.32 -13.14
C GLY A 10 -28.45 -0.23 -13.97
N ASP A 11 -27.31 0.42 -13.96
CA ASP A 11 -26.08 -0.03 -14.62
C ASP A 11 -25.29 -1.00 -13.75
N ALA A 12 -24.60 -1.94 -14.40
CA ALA A 12 -23.73 -2.87 -13.70
C ALA A 12 -22.66 -2.12 -12.89
N PRO A 13 -22.40 -2.47 -11.62
CA PRO A 13 -21.44 -1.76 -10.78
C PRO A 13 -20.04 -1.78 -11.40
N ALA A 14 -19.38 -0.62 -11.43
CA ALA A 14 -18.02 -0.51 -11.94
C ALA A 14 -17.07 -1.35 -11.06
N LYS A 15 -16.42 -2.39 -11.63
CA LYS A 15 -15.51 -3.28 -10.92
C LYS A 15 -14.09 -3.15 -11.44
N GLY A 16 -13.13 -3.18 -10.51
CA GLY A 16 -11.70 -3.08 -10.81
C GLY A 16 -11.27 -1.70 -11.30
N LEU A 17 -9.95 -1.51 -11.42
CA LEU A 17 -9.35 -0.23 -11.81
C LEU A 17 -9.91 0.29 -13.15
N LYS A 18 -10.01 -0.60 -14.15
CA LYS A 18 -10.53 -0.25 -15.48
C LYS A 18 -11.98 0.24 -15.44
N GLY A 19 -12.85 -0.41 -14.65
CA GLY A 19 -14.25 -0.02 -14.49
C GLY A 19 -14.40 1.37 -13.90
N HIS A 20 -13.66 1.68 -12.84
CA HIS A 20 -13.70 3.00 -12.18
C HIS A 20 -13.14 4.12 -13.06
N LEU A 21 -12.04 3.87 -13.80
CA LEU A 21 -11.49 4.84 -14.75
C LEU A 21 -12.44 5.09 -15.93
N THR A 22 -13.11 4.05 -16.43
CA THR A 22 -14.11 4.21 -17.49
C THR A 22 -15.32 5.00 -17.00
N ALA A 23 -15.82 4.73 -15.78
CA ALA A 23 -16.92 5.50 -15.18
C ALA A 23 -16.53 6.98 -15.04
N LEU A 24 -15.31 7.27 -14.57
CA LEU A 24 -14.79 8.62 -14.44
C LEU A 24 -14.69 9.34 -15.81
N ALA A 25 -14.24 8.65 -16.85
CA ALA A 25 -14.18 9.19 -18.21
C ALA A 25 -15.58 9.57 -18.76
N HIS A 26 -16.64 8.93 -18.24
CA HIS A 26 -18.03 9.27 -18.56
C HIS A 26 -18.66 10.26 -17.55
N GLY A 27 -17.84 10.94 -16.74
CA GLY A 27 -18.30 11.96 -15.77
C GLY A 27 -18.95 11.38 -14.50
N ARG A 28 -18.86 10.07 -14.27
CA ARG A 28 -19.40 9.42 -13.06
C ARG A 28 -18.29 9.21 -12.03
N VAL A 29 -18.40 9.89 -10.88
CA VAL A 29 -17.48 9.71 -9.76
C VAL A 29 -17.96 8.52 -8.92
N THR A 30 -17.20 7.44 -8.93
CA THR A 30 -17.44 6.26 -8.10
C THR A 30 -16.59 6.31 -6.84
N THR A 31 -16.97 5.59 -5.78
CA THR A 31 -16.16 5.46 -4.55
C THR A 31 -14.76 4.95 -4.85
N GLY A 32 -14.61 4.00 -5.80
CA GLY A 32 -13.31 3.53 -6.25
C GLY A 32 -12.48 4.60 -6.96
N ALA A 33 -13.11 5.47 -7.78
CA ALA A 33 -12.42 6.60 -8.41
C ALA A 33 -11.97 7.63 -7.37
N LEU A 34 -12.79 7.92 -6.37
CA LEU A 34 -12.42 8.80 -5.26
C LEU A 34 -11.23 8.22 -4.46
N LYS A 35 -11.27 6.93 -4.14
CA LYS A 35 -10.19 6.22 -3.47
C LYS A 35 -8.87 6.32 -4.25
N ILE A 36 -8.90 6.07 -5.57
CA ILE A 36 -7.72 6.22 -6.43
C ILE A 36 -7.21 7.67 -6.40
N ALA A 37 -8.10 8.67 -6.47
CA ALA A 37 -7.71 10.07 -6.44
C ALA A 37 -7.05 10.45 -5.11
N VAL A 38 -7.62 10.04 -3.96
CA VAL A 38 -7.09 10.34 -2.63
C VAL A 38 -5.74 9.65 -2.41
N ILE A 39 -5.66 8.34 -2.68
CA ILE A 39 -4.40 7.59 -2.51
C ILE A 39 -3.34 8.11 -3.48
N GLY A 40 -3.71 8.34 -4.75
CA GLY A 40 -2.79 8.82 -5.77
C GLY A 40 -2.25 10.21 -5.47
N SER A 41 -3.11 11.15 -5.06
CA SER A 41 -2.67 12.50 -4.69
C SER A 41 -1.78 12.49 -3.44
N GLY A 42 -2.16 11.75 -2.40
CA GLY A 42 -1.31 11.58 -1.21
C GLY A 42 0.04 10.96 -1.52
N ALA A 43 0.07 9.94 -2.38
CA ALA A 43 1.31 9.30 -2.82
C ALA A 43 2.19 10.24 -3.67
N LEU A 44 1.60 11.07 -4.53
CA LEU A 44 2.34 12.07 -5.30
C LEU A 44 2.95 13.15 -4.39
N VAL A 45 2.20 13.63 -3.41
CA VAL A 45 2.73 14.57 -2.41
C VAL A 45 3.87 13.94 -1.63
N GLY A 46 3.68 12.73 -1.09
CA GLY A 46 4.72 12.00 -0.35
C GLY A 46 5.96 11.74 -1.20
N GLY A 47 5.78 11.25 -2.43
CA GLY A 47 6.87 11.02 -3.37
C GLY A 47 7.63 12.30 -3.74
N GLY A 48 6.91 13.42 -3.92
CA GLY A 48 7.49 14.72 -4.18
C GLY A 48 8.34 15.25 -3.03
N LEU A 49 7.85 15.10 -1.78
CA LEU A 49 8.59 15.46 -0.57
C LEU A 49 9.88 14.64 -0.44
N LEU A 50 9.80 13.32 -0.62
CA LEU A 50 10.98 12.44 -0.57
C LEU A 50 12.02 12.77 -1.65
N ALA A 51 11.59 13.06 -2.87
CA ALA A 51 12.48 13.45 -3.94
C ALA A 51 13.17 14.80 -3.67
N ARG A 52 12.41 15.75 -3.10
CA ARG A 52 12.95 17.04 -2.68
C ARG A 52 14.04 16.89 -1.61
N ASP A 53 13.78 16.09 -0.57
CA ASP A 53 14.72 15.86 0.52
C ASP A 53 16.00 15.18 0.02
N ARG A 54 15.87 14.18 -0.84
CA ARG A 54 17.04 13.51 -1.47
C ARG A 54 17.80 14.44 -2.43
N SER A 55 17.11 15.33 -3.13
CA SER A 55 17.75 16.33 -3.97
C SER A 55 18.53 17.33 -3.13
N ALA A 56 17.96 17.80 -2.02
CA ALA A 56 18.63 18.70 -1.10
C ALA A 56 19.88 18.06 -0.47
N ALA A 57 19.77 16.82 0.00
CA ALA A 57 20.87 16.06 0.57
C ALA A 57 22.03 15.82 -0.44
N ALA A 58 21.72 15.75 -1.74
CA ALA A 58 22.70 15.57 -2.80
C ALA A 58 23.28 16.88 -3.36
N GLY A 59 23.00 18.03 -2.74
CA GLY A 59 23.46 19.34 -3.24
C GLY A 59 22.74 19.83 -4.50
N GLY A 60 21.54 19.26 -4.78
CA GLY A 60 20.75 19.53 -5.98
C GLY A 60 20.83 18.40 -7.01
N ARG A 61 19.72 18.16 -7.70
CA ARG A 61 19.62 17.18 -8.79
C ARG A 61 18.91 17.80 -9.99
N ALA A 62 19.18 17.27 -11.18
CA ALA A 62 18.45 17.66 -12.37
C ALA A 62 16.93 17.41 -12.17
N LEU A 63 16.11 18.31 -12.72
CA LEU A 63 14.64 18.24 -12.58
C LEU A 63 14.08 16.90 -13.02
N ALA A 64 14.57 16.36 -14.15
CA ALA A 64 14.15 15.06 -14.66
C ALA A 64 14.43 13.92 -13.67
N THR A 65 15.62 13.91 -13.04
CA THR A 65 15.98 12.90 -12.02
C THR A 65 15.07 13.00 -10.79
N SER A 66 14.80 14.24 -10.33
CA SER A 66 13.90 14.47 -9.20
C SER A 66 12.46 14.06 -9.52
N ALA A 67 11.98 14.31 -10.73
CA ALA A 67 10.65 13.90 -11.17
C ALA A 67 10.51 12.37 -11.24
N ILE A 68 11.52 11.66 -11.77
CA ILE A 68 11.53 10.20 -11.78
C ILE A 68 11.56 9.63 -10.36
N ASP A 69 12.35 10.21 -9.47
CA ASP A 69 12.43 9.80 -8.07
C ASP A 69 11.09 10.03 -7.33
N ALA A 70 10.44 11.17 -7.57
CA ALA A 70 9.11 11.46 -7.05
C ALA A 70 8.06 10.46 -7.54
N ALA A 71 8.02 10.22 -8.86
CA ALA A 71 7.08 9.29 -9.46
C ALA A 71 7.29 7.85 -8.97
N SER A 72 8.53 7.38 -8.91
CA SER A 72 8.84 6.03 -8.41
C SER A 72 8.48 5.87 -6.94
N SER A 73 8.73 6.87 -6.10
CA SER A 73 8.33 6.87 -4.69
C SER A 73 6.80 6.87 -4.55
N ALA A 74 6.10 7.66 -5.36
CA ALA A 74 4.63 7.66 -5.37
C ALA A 74 4.06 6.29 -5.78
N VAL A 75 4.67 5.62 -6.76
CA VAL A 75 4.28 4.24 -7.15
C VAL A 75 4.44 3.28 -5.99
N VAL A 76 5.54 3.34 -5.24
CA VAL A 76 5.73 2.50 -4.04
C VAL A 76 4.63 2.78 -3.03
N ILE A 77 4.40 4.04 -2.66
CA ILE A 77 3.41 4.41 -1.64
C ILE A 77 2.00 3.94 -2.06
N ALA A 78 1.57 4.29 -3.27
CA ALA A 78 0.23 3.94 -3.76
C ALA A 78 0.03 2.43 -3.92
N SER A 79 1.03 1.72 -4.44
CA SER A 79 0.91 0.28 -4.65
C SER A 79 0.83 -0.49 -3.33
N TRP A 80 1.62 -0.13 -2.31
CA TRP A 80 1.56 -0.78 -1.01
C TRP A 80 0.31 -0.41 -0.23
N ALA A 81 -0.21 0.83 -0.36
CA ALA A 81 -1.52 1.20 0.17
C ALA A 81 -2.62 0.28 -0.38
N ASN A 82 -2.71 0.17 -1.70
CA ASN A 82 -3.70 -0.68 -2.33
C ASN A 82 -3.47 -2.18 -2.07
N LEU A 83 -2.21 -2.64 -2.01
CA LEU A 83 -1.89 -4.05 -1.73
C LEU A 83 -2.37 -4.49 -0.35
N LEU A 84 -2.14 -3.70 0.70
CA LEU A 84 -2.64 -4.04 2.03
C LEU A 84 -4.16 -4.04 2.07
N ASN A 85 -4.81 -3.14 1.35
CA ASN A 85 -6.26 -3.18 1.22
C ASN A 85 -6.76 -4.46 0.50
N LEU A 86 -6.07 -4.92 -0.53
CA LEU A 86 -6.40 -6.19 -1.20
C LEU A 86 -6.17 -7.42 -0.30
N LEU A 87 -5.29 -7.33 0.67
CA LEU A 87 -5.02 -8.38 1.65
C LEU A 87 -5.99 -8.37 2.82
N ASP A 88 -6.67 -7.24 3.09
CA ASP A 88 -7.61 -7.05 4.20
C ASP A 88 -8.98 -7.72 3.97
N LEU A 89 -8.95 -8.91 3.35
CA LEU A 89 -10.14 -9.74 3.10
C LEU A 89 -10.35 -10.82 4.16
N ARG A 90 -9.41 -10.97 5.09
CA ARG A 90 -9.47 -11.90 6.21
C ARG A 90 -8.74 -11.33 7.42
N PRO A 91 -9.24 -11.64 8.63
CA PRO A 91 -8.69 -11.13 9.89
C PRO A 91 -7.17 -11.36 10.01
N GLY A 92 -6.46 -10.35 10.41
CA GLY A 92 -5.02 -10.35 10.67
C GLY A 92 -4.11 -10.39 9.45
N ARG A 93 -4.62 -10.63 8.24
CA ARG A 93 -3.77 -10.85 7.06
C ARG A 93 -2.99 -9.59 6.65
N ALA A 94 -3.66 -8.45 6.55
CA ALA A 94 -3.03 -7.18 6.21
C ALA A 94 -2.01 -6.77 7.28
N LEU A 95 -2.39 -6.85 8.57
CA LEU A 95 -1.54 -6.49 9.70
C LEU A 95 -0.33 -7.40 9.85
N LYS A 96 -0.49 -8.72 9.67
CA LYS A 96 0.64 -9.67 9.65
C LYS A 96 1.60 -9.36 8.50
N THR A 97 1.07 -9.08 7.32
CA THR A 97 1.90 -8.70 6.17
C THR A 97 2.68 -7.41 6.44
N ALA A 98 2.00 -6.38 6.98
CA ALA A 98 2.65 -5.13 7.36
C ALA A 98 3.76 -5.35 8.39
N SER A 99 3.52 -6.20 9.40
CA SER A 99 4.51 -6.54 10.44
C SER A 99 5.72 -7.27 9.87
N ILE A 100 5.49 -8.29 9.03
CA ILE A 100 6.57 -9.09 8.41
C ILE A 100 7.47 -8.23 7.52
N VAL A 101 6.87 -7.30 6.76
CA VAL A 101 7.65 -6.43 5.87
C VAL A 101 8.34 -5.30 6.63
N SER A 102 7.72 -4.78 7.69
CA SER A 102 8.31 -3.69 8.50
C SER A 102 9.48 -4.16 9.36
N ALA A 103 9.42 -5.36 9.92
CA ALA A 103 10.41 -5.85 10.86
C ALA A 103 11.87 -5.77 10.33
N PRO A 104 12.21 -6.28 9.13
CA PRO A 104 13.56 -6.16 8.60
C PRO A 104 14.00 -4.72 8.31
N LEU A 105 13.06 -3.80 8.04
CA LEU A 105 13.38 -2.40 7.79
C LEU A 105 13.93 -1.69 9.03
N LEU A 106 13.65 -2.19 10.25
CA LEU A 106 14.21 -1.67 11.49
C LEU A 106 15.75 -1.82 11.54
N ALA A 107 16.31 -2.77 10.80
CA ALA A 107 17.76 -3.00 10.72
C ALA A 107 18.44 -2.18 9.61
N THR A 108 17.73 -1.25 8.95
CA THR A 108 18.31 -0.40 7.90
C THR A 108 19.48 0.42 8.46
N PRO A 109 20.70 0.30 7.90
CA PRO A 109 21.88 0.93 8.48
C PRO A 109 21.99 2.42 8.15
N GLY A 110 22.87 3.11 8.89
CA GLY A 110 23.25 4.49 8.61
C GLY A 110 22.24 5.55 9.04
N ARG A 111 22.66 6.81 8.98
CA ARG A 111 21.77 7.95 9.28
C ARG A 111 20.69 8.13 8.23
N ASP A 112 21.01 7.88 6.97
CA ASP A 112 20.06 7.97 5.86
C ASP A 112 18.95 6.91 5.95
N GLY A 113 19.15 5.84 6.75
CA GLY A 113 18.16 4.83 7.06
C GLY A 113 17.20 5.22 8.18
N GLU A 114 17.43 6.31 8.89
CA GLU A 114 16.61 6.72 10.04
C GLU A 114 15.13 6.93 9.68
N PRO A 115 14.76 7.64 8.59
CA PRO A 115 13.35 7.78 8.21
C PRO A 115 12.68 6.43 7.94
N THR A 116 13.39 5.50 7.28
CA THR A 116 12.90 4.13 7.06
C THR A 116 12.61 3.42 8.37
N ARG A 117 13.56 3.44 9.32
CA ARG A 117 13.38 2.79 10.64
C ARG A 117 12.23 3.39 11.44
N MET A 118 12.11 4.72 11.47
CA MET A 118 11.03 5.41 12.19
C MET A 118 9.65 5.03 11.64
N LEU A 119 9.48 5.08 10.33
CA LEU A 119 8.22 4.73 9.68
C LEU A 119 7.92 3.23 9.80
N ALA A 120 8.93 2.37 9.69
CA ALA A 120 8.77 0.93 9.88
C ALA A 120 8.40 0.60 11.34
N ALA A 121 9.00 1.27 12.32
CA ALA A 121 8.63 1.12 13.73
C ALA A 121 7.19 1.57 14.00
N GLY A 122 6.78 2.70 13.42
CA GLY A 122 5.39 3.16 13.49
C GLY A 122 4.41 2.17 12.85
N THR A 123 4.74 1.66 11.66
CA THR A 123 3.92 0.65 10.97
C THR A 123 3.80 -0.63 11.80
N LEU A 124 4.92 -1.12 12.34
CA LEU A 124 4.96 -2.32 13.17
C LEU A 124 4.16 -2.12 14.46
N GLY A 125 4.34 -0.97 15.13
CA GLY A 125 3.62 -0.65 16.36
C GLY A 125 2.10 -0.63 16.15
N VAL A 126 1.62 0.11 15.14
CA VAL A 126 0.19 0.14 14.80
C VAL A 126 -0.32 -1.26 14.44
N SER A 127 0.44 -2.01 13.63
CA SER A 127 0.03 -3.35 13.22
C SER A 127 -0.08 -4.31 14.40
N LEU A 128 0.89 -4.33 15.30
CA LEU A 128 0.88 -5.22 16.47
C LEU A 128 -0.20 -4.84 17.48
N MET A 129 -0.50 -3.55 17.65
CA MET A 129 -1.56 -3.08 18.54
C MET A 129 -2.96 -3.39 18.01
N ALA A 130 -3.17 -3.29 16.70
CA ALA A 130 -4.47 -3.57 16.09
C ALA A 130 -4.71 -5.08 15.87
N LEU A 131 -3.66 -5.88 15.74
CA LEU A 131 -3.73 -7.30 15.37
C LEU A 131 -4.63 -8.15 16.30
N PRO A 132 -4.60 -8.04 17.64
CA PRO A 132 -5.45 -8.85 18.51
C PRO A 132 -6.95 -8.63 18.26
N GLU A 133 -7.39 -7.38 18.16
CA GLU A 133 -8.80 -7.04 17.94
C GLU A 133 -9.29 -7.45 16.55
N ASP A 134 -8.41 -7.33 15.54
CA ASP A 134 -8.69 -7.75 14.17
C ASP A 134 -8.77 -9.29 14.05
N LEU A 135 -7.90 -10.04 14.76
CA LEU A 135 -7.94 -11.50 14.81
C LEU A 135 -9.18 -12.04 15.53
N LEU A 136 -9.68 -11.33 16.54
CA LEU A 136 -10.91 -11.67 17.26
C LEU A 136 -12.18 -11.24 16.51
N GLU A 137 -12.02 -10.63 15.33
CA GLU A 137 -13.14 -10.10 14.52
C GLU A 137 -13.98 -9.04 15.25
N ASN A 138 -13.43 -8.43 16.32
CA ASN A 138 -14.10 -7.35 17.06
C ASN A 138 -14.08 -6.05 16.26
N THR A 139 -12.99 -5.82 15.51
CA THR A 139 -12.81 -4.68 14.61
C THR A 139 -12.17 -5.12 13.32
N MET A 140 -12.33 -4.35 12.25
CA MET A 140 -11.64 -4.51 10.98
C MET A 140 -10.89 -3.23 10.63
N LEU A 141 -9.76 -3.34 9.96
CA LEU A 141 -9.08 -2.18 9.39
C LEU A 141 -9.99 -1.45 8.41
N GLY A 142 -10.66 -2.22 7.57
CA GLY A 142 -11.47 -1.71 6.47
C GLY A 142 -10.63 -0.94 5.46
N ASP A 143 -11.28 -0.42 4.45
CA ASP A 143 -10.64 0.30 3.35
C ASP A 143 -9.72 1.44 3.83
N THR A 144 -10.19 2.23 4.79
CA THR A 144 -9.44 3.39 5.28
C THR A 144 -8.20 2.96 6.07
N GLY A 145 -8.35 2.05 7.02
CA GLY A 145 -7.26 1.57 7.87
C GLY A 145 -6.21 0.81 7.07
N ALA A 146 -6.63 -0.12 6.22
CA ALA A 146 -5.73 -0.91 5.40
C ALA A 146 -4.92 -0.05 4.43
N ASN A 147 -5.55 0.93 3.76
CA ASN A 147 -4.84 1.88 2.92
C ASN A 147 -3.88 2.78 3.71
N ALA A 148 -4.26 3.22 4.92
CA ALA A 148 -3.39 4.06 5.76
C ALA A 148 -2.15 3.30 6.23
N VAL A 149 -2.30 2.08 6.76
CA VAL A 149 -1.18 1.22 7.16
C VAL A 149 -0.30 0.88 5.95
N GLY A 150 -0.91 0.58 4.80
CA GLY A 150 -0.20 0.32 3.55
C GLY A 150 0.57 1.52 3.03
N ALA A 151 0.01 2.73 3.11
CA ALA A 151 0.69 3.96 2.74
C ALA A 151 1.88 4.25 3.67
N LEU A 152 1.73 4.02 4.98
CA LEU A 152 2.81 4.17 5.95
C LEU A 152 3.96 3.21 5.66
N LEU A 153 3.66 1.92 5.42
CA LEU A 153 4.63 0.91 4.99
C LEU A 153 5.29 1.27 3.66
N GLY A 154 4.48 1.67 2.67
CA GLY A 154 4.97 2.10 1.36
C GLY A 154 5.90 3.30 1.47
N THR A 155 5.62 4.24 2.37
CA THR A 155 6.50 5.39 2.64
C THR A 155 7.80 4.94 3.29
N ALA A 156 7.77 4.00 4.25
CA ALA A 156 8.96 3.40 4.84
C ALA A 156 9.88 2.76 3.78
N LEU A 157 9.28 1.99 2.86
CA LEU A 157 9.98 1.38 1.73
C LEU A 157 10.53 2.43 0.75
N ALA A 158 9.74 3.46 0.45
CA ALA A 158 10.15 4.57 -0.43
C ALA A 158 11.26 5.42 0.20
N CYS A 159 11.35 5.54 1.52
CA CYS A 159 12.42 6.21 2.25
C CYS A 159 13.75 5.44 2.23
N HIS A 160 13.75 4.15 1.89
CA HIS A 160 14.94 3.32 2.02
C HIS A 160 16.14 3.88 1.23
N PRO A 161 17.36 3.96 1.84
CA PRO A 161 18.52 4.58 1.19
C PRO A 161 18.95 3.83 -0.09
N HIS A 162 18.84 2.50 -0.10
CA HIS A 162 19.23 1.68 -1.25
C HIS A 162 18.16 1.69 -2.36
N ALA A 163 18.53 2.15 -3.54
CA ALA A 163 17.65 2.20 -4.71
C ALA A 163 17.10 0.82 -5.11
N VAL A 164 17.88 -0.25 -4.89
CA VAL A 164 17.45 -1.63 -5.18
C VAL A 164 16.24 -2.04 -4.34
N VAL A 165 16.20 -1.65 -3.05
CA VAL A 165 15.06 -1.94 -2.17
C VAL A 165 13.83 -1.17 -2.65
N ARG A 166 13.98 0.12 -3.00
CA ARG A 166 12.88 0.94 -3.53
C ARG A 166 12.33 0.37 -4.84
N ALA A 167 13.22 -0.01 -5.76
CA ALA A 167 12.83 -0.64 -7.02
C ALA A 167 12.13 -1.99 -6.80
N GLY A 168 12.67 -2.82 -5.91
CA GLY A 168 12.05 -4.09 -5.52
C GLY A 168 10.67 -3.90 -4.90
N ALA A 169 10.50 -2.89 -4.05
CA ALA A 169 9.21 -2.54 -3.46
C ALA A 169 8.20 -2.06 -4.52
N ALA A 170 8.63 -1.25 -5.49
CA ALA A 170 7.78 -0.83 -6.60
C ALA A 170 7.36 -2.02 -7.47
N LEU A 171 8.31 -2.85 -7.87
CA LEU A 171 8.04 -4.02 -8.70
C LEU A 171 7.13 -5.02 -7.99
N SER A 172 7.38 -5.34 -6.72
CA SER A 172 6.55 -6.27 -5.96
C SER A 172 5.13 -5.73 -5.78
N GLY A 173 4.98 -4.47 -5.35
CA GLY A 173 3.67 -3.86 -5.16
C GLY A 173 2.85 -3.85 -6.43
N VAL A 174 3.40 -3.35 -7.54
CA VAL A 174 2.72 -3.29 -8.84
C VAL A 174 2.42 -4.69 -9.37
N SER A 175 3.40 -5.62 -9.32
CA SER A 175 3.20 -6.99 -9.84
C SER A 175 2.11 -7.74 -9.08
N LEU A 176 2.04 -7.60 -7.75
CA LEU A 176 1.01 -8.24 -6.94
C LEU A 176 -0.38 -7.65 -7.24
N ILE A 177 -0.49 -6.32 -7.41
CA ILE A 177 -1.77 -5.71 -7.82
C ILE A 177 -2.21 -6.23 -9.19
N LEU A 178 -1.32 -6.27 -10.18
CA LEU A 178 -1.65 -6.80 -11.50
C LEU A 178 -2.00 -8.30 -11.46
N ALA A 179 -1.33 -9.07 -10.60
CA ALA A 179 -1.66 -10.46 -10.39
C ALA A 179 -3.04 -10.65 -9.76
N SER A 180 -3.46 -9.76 -8.85
CA SER A 180 -4.76 -9.85 -8.18
C SER A 180 -5.95 -9.69 -9.14
N GLU A 181 -5.76 -9.02 -10.28
CA GLU A 181 -6.77 -8.93 -11.33
C GLU A 181 -7.06 -10.28 -12.01
N LYS A 182 -6.10 -11.21 -11.96
CA LYS A 182 -6.20 -12.52 -12.62
C LYS A 182 -6.34 -13.68 -11.64
N VAL A 183 -5.82 -13.53 -10.42
CA VAL A 183 -5.69 -14.60 -9.44
C VAL A 183 -6.19 -14.14 -8.07
N SER A 184 -7.03 -14.91 -7.43
CA SER A 184 -7.48 -14.65 -6.07
C SER A 184 -6.36 -14.92 -5.05
N PHE A 185 -5.92 -13.89 -4.31
CA PHE A 185 -4.94 -14.05 -3.22
C PHE A 185 -5.39 -15.07 -2.18
N SER A 186 -6.67 -15.08 -1.80
CA SER A 186 -7.19 -16.05 -0.84
C SER A 186 -7.04 -17.49 -1.33
N ARG A 187 -7.21 -17.74 -2.62
CA ARG A 187 -6.98 -19.08 -3.21
C ARG A 187 -5.50 -19.45 -3.18
N VAL A 188 -4.62 -18.56 -3.60
CA VAL A 188 -3.15 -18.82 -3.60
C VAL A 188 -2.64 -19.07 -2.20
N ILE A 189 -3.05 -18.23 -1.24
CA ILE A 189 -2.65 -18.38 0.16
C ILE A 189 -3.14 -19.72 0.72
N SER A 190 -4.40 -20.10 0.50
CA SER A 190 -4.95 -21.37 1.01
C SER A 190 -4.32 -22.62 0.38
N GLN A 191 -3.80 -22.51 -0.84
CA GLN A 191 -3.15 -23.62 -1.56
C GLN A 191 -1.64 -23.73 -1.31
N THR A 192 -1.03 -22.72 -0.69
CA THR A 192 0.41 -22.69 -0.39
C THR A 192 0.62 -22.94 1.10
N PRO A 193 1.18 -24.12 1.52
CA PRO A 193 1.23 -24.54 2.93
C PRO A 193 1.82 -23.50 3.87
N VAL A 194 2.96 -22.88 3.48
CA VAL A 194 3.63 -21.86 4.30
C VAL A 194 2.76 -20.60 4.46
N LEU A 195 2.14 -20.14 3.37
CA LEU A 195 1.27 -18.97 3.42
C LEU A 195 -0.01 -19.26 4.21
N ALA A 196 -0.56 -20.47 4.06
CA ALA A 196 -1.74 -20.90 4.82
C ALA A 196 -1.43 -20.98 6.32
N ALA A 197 -0.25 -21.47 6.71
CA ALA A 197 0.18 -21.50 8.10
C ALA A 197 0.32 -20.09 8.68
N LEU A 198 0.96 -19.17 7.96
CA LEU A 198 1.08 -17.75 8.36
C LEU A 198 -0.30 -17.06 8.44
N ASP A 199 -1.17 -17.33 7.49
CA ASP A 199 -2.54 -16.78 7.48
C ASP A 199 -3.34 -17.28 8.69
N GLY A 200 -3.16 -18.54 9.08
CA GLY A 200 -3.82 -19.19 10.23
C GLY A 200 -3.26 -18.84 11.60
N LEU A 201 -2.09 -18.17 11.69
CA LEU A 201 -1.49 -17.82 12.99
C LEU A 201 -2.43 -16.89 13.81
N GLY A 202 -2.73 -17.29 15.03
CA GLY A 202 -3.51 -16.50 15.99
C GLY A 202 -5.02 -16.54 15.80
N ARG A 203 -5.52 -17.41 14.89
CA ARG A 203 -6.95 -17.70 14.73
C ARG A 203 -7.32 -18.97 15.48
#